data_87a18ef305db9847312acf4b20663278
#
_entry.id   87a18ef305db9847312acf4b20663278
#
_cell.length_a   1.000
_cell.length_b   1.000
_cell.length_c   1.000
_cell.angle_alpha   90.00
_cell.angle_beta   90.00
_cell.angle_gamma   90.00
#
_symmetry.space_group_name_H-M   'P 1'
#
loop_
_entity.id
_entity.type
_entity.pdbx_description
1 polymer ?
#
loop_
_entity_poly.entity_id
_entity_poly.type
_entity_poly.pdbx_seq_one_letter_code
_entity_poly.pdbx_strand_id
1 'polypeptide(L)'
;MDLAQRESVLEGVDARTQLAGSNRMEILLFSLGTRETFGINVFKVREVGRTPHITRTPNMPRGVEGLISLRGNVIPVLSLITFLGYRQQPEGYGRTMMVAEYSKRTLGFLVHEVDRIVRVDWEKVRAPENVLSSNHGLITAVTQLDDGKLVSILDVEQILANAFGEAVIVDIEPVKAEREVNVFFVDDSLVARRKIGEVLDRLGVRHKHATNGAEAWTRLQGIAAHAAQTGRDLRDEIGLILVDAEMPEMDGYVLTRHVKGDARFGGIPVVMHSSLSSQANHAMGKAVGVDAYVAKFDAGVLADTLRPLLER
;
A
#
# COMPACT_ATOMS: atom_id res chain seq x y z
N MET A 1 -3.93 11.18 27.88
CA MET A 1 -2.76 11.39 26.99
C MET A 1 -2.51 12.86 26.89
N ASP A 2 -1.37 13.32 27.40
CA ASP A 2 -1.00 14.72 27.62
C ASP A 2 -0.67 15.41 26.29
N LEU A 3 -0.85 16.74 26.21
CA LEU A 3 -0.52 17.58 25.02
C LEU A 3 0.92 17.38 24.50
N ALA A 4 1.86 17.09 25.42
CA ALA A 4 3.27 16.80 25.10
C ALA A 4 3.45 15.50 24.30
N GLN A 5 2.57 14.50 24.46
CA GLN A 5 2.58 13.28 23.65
C GLN A 5 1.95 13.49 22.26
N ARG A 6 1.13 14.52 22.08
CA ARG A 6 0.56 14.90 20.77
C ARG A 6 1.61 15.56 19.86
N GLU A 7 2.50 16.35 20.40
CA GLU A 7 3.59 16.98 19.65
C GLU A 7 4.64 15.96 19.23
N SER A 8 4.96 14.95 20.05
CA SER A 8 5.97 13.93 19.75
C SER A 8 5.61 13.02 18.58
N VAL A 9 4.30 12.82 18.31
CA VAL A 9 3.84 12.06 17.13
C VAL A 9 3.99 12.89 15.84
N LEU A 10 3.96 14.22 15.94
CA LEU A 10 4.07 15.13 14.80
C LEU A 10 5.51 15.61 14.53
N GLU A 11 6.37 15.70 15.55
CA GLU A 11 7.79 16.03 15.39
C GLU A 11 8.61 14.95 14.67
N GLY A 12 8.07 13.73 14.56
CA GLY A 12 8.65 12.65 13.75
C GLY A 12 8.63 12.90 12.23
N VAL A 13 8.08 14.01 11.74
CA VAL A 13 7.92 14.27 10.29
C VAL A 13 9.26 14.51 9.59
N ASP A 14 10.22 15.17 10.24
CA ASP A 14 11.54 15.46 9.66
C ASP A 14 12.50 14.24 9.73
N ALA A 15 12.32 13.34 10.70
CA ALA A 15 13.04 12.07 10.75
C ALA A 15 12.55 11.05 9.67
N ARG A 16 11.39 11.31 9.09
CA ARG A 16 10.72 10.43 8.11
C ARG A 16 11.45 10.32 6.77
N THR A 17 12.22 11.35 6.40
CA THR A 17 13.00 11.38 5.14
C THR A 17 14.23 10.45 5.19
N GLN A 18 14.68 10.04 6.38
CA GLN A 18 15.85 9.16 6.52
C GLN A 18 15.54 7.67 6.49
N LEU A 19 14.26 7.28 6.54
CA LEU A 19 13.83 5.87 6.65
C LEU A 19 13.66 5.16 5.32
N ALA A 20 13.41 5.91 4.25
CA ALA A 20 13.29 5.29 2.94
C ALA A 20 14.63 4.73 2.47
N GLY A 21 14.60 3.46 2.18
CA GLY A 21 15.78 2.70 1.84
C GLY A 21 16.58 2.18 3.03
N SER A 22 16.09 2.33 4.27
CA SER A 22 16.63 1.59 5.43
C SER A 22 16.09 0.17 5.55
N ASN A 23 15.20 -0.24 4.65
CA ASN A 23 14.47 -1.52 4.68
C ASN A 23 13.69 -1.73 6.00
N ARG A 24 13.11 -0.64 6.54
CA ARG A 24 12.34 -0.64 7.79
C ARG A 24 10.95 -0.05 7.60
N MET A 25 9.98 -0.63 8.29
CA MET A 25 8.60 -0.17 8.34
C MET A 25 8.30 0.44 9.70
N GLU A 26 7.62 1.59 9.75
CA GLU A 26 7.05 2.15 10.97
C GLU A 26 5.57 1.77 11.06
N ILE A 27 5.23 1.05 12.12
CA ILE A 27 3.89 0.51 12.37
C ILE A 27 3.31 1.19 13.61
N LEU A 28 2.13 1.78 13.47
CA LEU A 28 1.32 2.21 14.60
C LEU A 28 0.55 0.99 15.13
N LEU A 29 0.84 0.60 16.36
CA LEU A 29 0.17 -0.50 17.03
C LEU A 29 -1.13 -0.02 17.66
N PHE A 30 -2.16 -0.85 17.55
CA PHE A 30 -3.45 -0.60 18.17
C PHE A 30 -4.18 -1.89 18.53
N SER A 31 -5.19 -1.77 19.37
CA SER A 31 -6.09 -2.87 19.75
C SER A 31 -7.53 -2.57 19.37
N LEU A 32 -8.30 -3.62 19.20
CA LEU A 32 -9.75 -3.55 19.03
C LEU A 32 -10.51 -3.92 20.32
N GLY A 33 -9.79 -4.05 21.46
CA GLY A 33 -10.33 -4.56 22.72
C GLY A 33 -10.40 -6.09 22.77
N THR A 34 -9.78 -6.74 21.80
CA THR A 34 -9.59 -8.19 21.72
C THR A 34 -8.17 -8.57 22.17
N ARG A 35 -7.80 -9.85 22.09
CA ARG A 35 -6.46 -10.30 22.49
C ARG A 35 -5.38 -10.00 21.44
N GLU A 36 -5.80 -9.78 20.20
CA GLU A 36 -4.94 -9.56 19.08
C GLU A 36 -4.41 -8.12 19.07
N THR A 37 -3.21 -7.97 18.54
CA THR A 37 -2.62 -6.66 18.25
C THR A 37 -2.61 -6.44 16.75
N PHE A 38 -3.05 -5.28 16.36
CA PHE A 38 -3.08 -4.86 14.98
C PHE A 38 -2.05 -3.76 14.72
N GLY A 39 -1.65 -3.65 13.47
CA GLY A 39 -0.75 -2.63 13.00
C GLY A 39 -1.24 -1.99 11.71
N ILE A 40 -0.92 -0.72 11.57
CA ILE A 40 -1.09 0.03 10.33
C ILE A 40 0.18 0.84 10.07
N ASN A 41 0.57 0.98 8.79
CA ASN A 41 1.69 1.85 8.46
C ASN A 41 1.42 3.28 8.95
N VAL A 42 2.36 3.82 9.72
CA VAL A 42 2.23 5.14 10.34
C VAL A 42 2.05 6.26 9.31
N PHE A 43 2.61 6.11 8.11
CA PHE A 43 2.49 7.10 7.05
C PHE A 43 1.05 7.26 6.52
N LYS A 44 0.19 6.26 6.73
CA LYS A 44 -1.23 6.29 6.38
C LYS A 44 -2.07 7.02 7.44
N VAL A 45 -1.53 7.20 8.66
CA VAL A 45 -2.25 7.81 9.79
C VAL A 45 -1.92 9.29 9.88
N ARG A 46 -2.96 10.12 9.83
CA ARG A 46 -2.84 11.59 9.99
C ARG A 46 -2.93 12.03 11.44
N GLU A 47 -3.91 11.48 12.17
CA GLU A 47 -4.12 11.81 13.56
C GLU A 47 -4.85 10.71 14.32
N VAL A 48 -4.70 10.71 15.64
CA VAL A 48 -5.42 9.84 16.57
C VAL A 48 -6.09 10.72 17.62
N GLY A 49 -7.35 10.45 17.92
CA GLY A 49 -8.08 11.24 18.88
C GLY A 49 -9.34 10.55 19.40
N ARG A 50 -10.09 11.27 20.23
CA ARG A 50 -11.42 10.81 20.66
C ARG A 50 -12.36 10.85 19.45
N THR A 51 -13.19 9.83 19.35
CA THR A 51 -14.23 9.76 18.33
C THR A 51 -15.24 10.88 18.56
N PRO A 52 -15.46 11.80 17.60
CA PRO A 52 -16.52 12.80 17.68
C PRO A 52 -17.89 12.16 17.49
N HIS A 53 -18.95 12.96 17.60
CA HIS A 53 -20.30 12.47 17.32
C HIS A 53 -20.41 12.00 15.87
N ILE A 54 -20.82 10.74 15.68
CA ILE A 54 -21.01 10.12 14.36
C ILE A 54 -22.46 10.32 13.94
N THR A 55 -22.67 10.91 12.77
CA THR A 55 -23.98 11.07 12.17
C THR A 55 -24.25 9.87 11.26
N ARG A 56 -25.23 9.07 11.61
CA ARG A 56 -25.66 7.93 10.77
C ARG A 56 -26.56 8.43 9.65
N THR A 57 -26.37 7.90 8.45
CA THR A 57 -27.25 8.14 7.31
C THR A 57 -27.90 6.81 6.85
N PRO A 58 -29.11 6.88 6.27
CA PRO A 58 -29.77 5.67 5.75
C PRO A 58 -28.91 4.97 4.68
N ASN A 59 -29.07 3.66 4.56
CA ASN A 59 -28.43 2.82 3.53
C ASN A 59 -26.89 2.85 3.49
N MET A 60 -26.25 3.04 4.63
CA MET A 60 -24.79 2.93 4.71
C MET A 60 -24.32 1.49 4.48
N PRO A 61 -23.18 1.31 3.77
CA PRO A 61 -22.58 -0.01 3.62
C PRO A 61 -22.25 -0.64 4.97
N ARG A 62 -22.23 -1.98 5.01
CA ARG A 62 -21.84 -2.72 6.22
C ARG A 62 -20.44 -2.30 6.66
N GLY A 63 -20.26 -2.00 7.94
CA GLY A 63 -18.98 -1.58 8.52
C GLY A 63 -18.73 -0.07 8.43
N VAL A 64 -19.57 0.69 7.72
CA VAL A 64 -19.56 2.16 7.76
C VAL A 64 -20.51 2.61 8.87
N GLU A 65 -19.99 3.18 9.94
CA GLU A 65 -20.77 3.59 11.12
C GLU A 65 -21.49 4.93 10.94
N GLY A 66 -21.01 5.77 10.02
CA GLY A 66 -21.58 7.07 9.73
C GLY A 66 -20.55 8.05 9.18
N LEU A 67 -20.90 9.33 9.29
CA LEU A 67 -20.09 10.45 8.85
C LEU A 67 -19.75 11.35 10.04
N ILE A 68 -18.58 11.98 9.99
CA ILE A 68 -18.19 13.05 10.92
C ILE A 68 -17.74 14.27 10.14
N SER A 69 -17.84 15.44 10.77
CA SER A 69 -17.20 16.66 10.28
C SER A 69 -15.85 16.83 10.96
N LEU A 70 -14.77 16.84 10.18
CA LEU A 70 -13.41 17.03 10.66
C LEU A 70 -12.77 18.19 9.91
N ARG A 71 -12.49 19.31 10.60
CA ARG A 71 -11.86 20.52 10.01
C ARG A 71 -12.54 21.00 8.74
N GLY A 72 -13.87 20.97 8.71
CA GLY A 72 -14.69 21.39 7.56
C GLY A 72 -14.90 20.34 6.47
N ASN A 73 -14.25 19.17 6.59
CA ASN A 73 -14.46 18.06 5.67
C ASN A 73 -15.38 17.01 6.28
N VAL A 74 -16.27 16.45 5.47
CA VAL A 74 -17.10 15.31 5.87
C VAL A 74 -16.37 14.03 5.49
N ILE A 75 -16.08 13.20 6.49
CA ILE A 75 -15.35 11.94 6.30
C ILE A 75 -16.14 10.74 6.83
N PRO A 76 -16.08 9.58 6.16
CA PRO A 76 -16.71 8.36 6.64
C PRO A 76 -15.93 7.75 7.80
N VAL A 77 -16.66 7.10 8.70
CA VAL A 77 -16.11 6.37 9.84
C VAL A 77 -16.40 4.89 9.69
N LEU A 78 -15.35 4.08 9.76
CA LEU A 78 -15.40 2.64 9.56
C LEU A 78 -15.13 1.87 10.86
N SER A 79 -15.86 0.78 11.06
CA SER A 79 -15.71 -0.14 12.17
C SER A 79 -14.82 -1.33 11.78
N LEU A 80 -13.57 -1.32 12.21
CA LEU A 80 -12.63 -2.43 11.94
C LEU A 80 -13.13 -3.76 12.51
N ILE A 81 -13.75 -3.74 13.67
CA ILE A 81 -14.35 -4.96 14.29
C ILE A 81 -15.38 -5.61 13.36
N THR A 82 -16.20 -4.80 12.69
CA THR A 82 -17.23 -5.30 11.76
C THR A 82 -16.59 -5.92 10.50
N PHE A 83 -15.56 -5.28 9.95
CA PHE A 83 -14.85 -5.82 8.78
C PHE A 83 -14.11 -7.12 9.11
N LEU A 84 -13.44 -7.18 10.26
CA LEU A 84 -12.72 -8.37 10.71
C LEU A 84 -13.64 -9.51 11.20
N GLY A 85 -14.97 -9.31 11.17
CA GLY A 85 -15.94 -10.37 11.42
C GLY A 85 -16.17 -10.71 12.91
N TYR A 86 -15.74 -9.86 13.82
CA TYR A 86 -16.04 -10.04 15.23
C TYR A 86 -17.53 -9.89 15.50
N ARG A 87 -18.09 -10.79 16.29
CA ARG A 87 -19.54 -10.83 16.59
C ARG A 87 -19.97 -9.80 17.65
N GLN A 88 -19.07 -9.42 18.51
CA GLN A 88 -19.35 -8.52 19.63
C GLN A 88 -18.35 -7.39 19.67
N GLN A 89 -18.82 -6.21 20.01
CA GLN A 89 -17.96 -5.05 20.25
C GLN A 89 -17.53 -5.06 21.74
N PRO A 90 -16.23 -5.06 22.02
CA PRO A 90 -15.72 -4.95 23.39
C PRO A 90 -16.14 -3.62 24.02
N GLU A 91 -16.24 -3.62 25.36
CA GLU A 91 -16.50 -2.39 26.11
C GLU A 91 -15.41 -1.36 25.81
N GLY A 92 -15.81 -0.13 25.55
CA GLY A 92 -14.89 0.96 25.23
C GLY A 92 -14.43 1.02 23.77
N TYR A 93 -14.74 0.03 22.93
CA TYR A 93 -14.46 0.10 21.50
C TYR A 93 -15.14 1.33 20.85
N GLY A 94 -14.43 1.98 19.94
CA GLY A 94 -14.94 3.13 19.22
C GLY A 94 -14.86 4.46 19.99
N ARG A 95 -14.31 4.47 21.21
CA ARG A 95 -14.01 5.74 21.92
C ARG A 95 -12.81 6.46 21.30
N THR A 96 -11.92 5.72 20.68
CA THR A 96 -10.74 6.22 19.98
C THR A 96 -10.92 6.01 18.48
N MET A 97 -10.51 6.99 17.71
CA MET A 97 -10.54 6.96 16.25
C MET A 97 -9.16 7.31 15.70
N MET A 98 -8.71 6.55 14.73
CA MET A 98 -7.57 6.91 13.88
C MET A 98 -8.11 7.54 12.61
N VAL A 99 -7.61 8.71 12.26
CA VAL A 99 -7.86 9.34 10.96
C VAL A 99 -6.73 8.95 10.02
N ALA A 100 -7.08 8.32 8.93
CA ALA A 100 -6.13 7.90 7.91
C ALA A 100 -6.42 8.60 6.59
N GLU A 101 -5.37 8.83 5.83
CA GLU A 101 -5.49 9.22 4.42
C GLU A 101 -5.06 8.08 3.53
N TYR A 102 -5.91 7.77 2.58
CA TYR A 102 -5.67 6.72 1.62
C TYR A 102 -6.15 7.14 0.23
N SER A 103 -5.27 7.14 -0.76
CA SER A 103 -5.62 7.52 -2.14
C SER A 103 -6.38 8.85 -2.21
N LYS A 104 -5.88 9.88 -1.53
CA LYS A 104 -6.50 11.21 -1.40
C LYS A 104 -7.86 11.22 -0.68
N ARG A 105 -8.30 10.10 -0.11
CA ARG A 105 -9.51 10.02 0.72
C ARG A 105 -9.13 10.00 2.18
N THR A 106 -9.73 10.89 2.95
CA THR A 106 -9.61 10.89 4.41
C THR A 106 -10.77 10.10 5.01
N LEU A 107 -10.47 9.25 6.00
CA LEU A 107 -11.47 8.40 6.67
C LEU A 107 -11.08 8.15 8.13
N GLY A 108 -12.04 7.80 8.95
CA GLY A 108 -11.85 7.45 10.35
C GLY A 108 -11.99 5.95 10.56
N PHE A 109 -11.05 5.33 11.30
CA PHE A 109 -11.16 3.96 11.79
C PHE A 109 -11.45 3.94 13.27
N LEU A 110 -12.53 3.28 13.69
CA LEU A 110 -12.82 3.06 15.10
C LEU A 110 -11.88 1.98 15.64
N VAL A 111 -11.25 2.28 16.78
CA VAL A 111 -10.39 1.37 17.51
C VAL A 111 -10.73 1.41 18.99
N HIS A 112 -10.21 0.47 19.78
CA HIS A 112 -10.32 0.50 21.22
C HIS A 112 -9.25 1.43 21.80
N GLU A 113 -7.99 1.19 21.46
CA GLU A 113 -6.84 1.92 21.95
C GLU A 113 -5.70 1.92 20.93
N VAL A 114 -4.96 3.01 20.87
CA VAL A 114 -3.71 3.13 20.12
C VAL A 114 -2.56 3.07 21.12
N ASP A 115 -1.59 2.18 20.88
CA ASP A 115 -0.46 1.92 21.79
C ASP A 115 0.73 2.82 21.42
N ARG A 116 1.61 2.33 20.58
CA ARG A 116 2.87 3.00 20.23
C ARG A 116 3.25 2.76 18.76
N ILE A 117 4.20 3.53 18.28
CA ILE A 117 4.87 3.28 17.00
C ILE A 117 6.06 2.36 17.27
N VAL A 118 6.19 1.32 16.45
CA VAL A 118 7.34 0.42 16.43
C VAL A 118 8.00 0.44 15.06
N ARG A 119 9.31 0.25 15.04
CA ARG A 119 10.09 0.05 13.81
C ARG A 119 10.41 -1.41 13.67
N VAL A 120 10.06 -1.99 12.55
CA VAL A 120 10.36 -3.38 12.22
C VAL A 120 11.12 -3.46 10.91
N ASP A 121 12.07 -4.36 10.81
CA ASP A 121 12.75 -4.64 9.55
C ASP A 121 11.77 -5.37 8.61
N TRP A 122 11.70 -4.95 7.35
CA TRP A 122 10.81 -5.57 6.36
C TRP A 122 11.01 -7.08 6.24
N GLU A 123 12.24 -7.56 6.47
CA GLU A 123 12.58 -8.99 6.48
C GLU A 123 11.84 -9.79 7.56
N LYS A 124 11.41 -9.12 8.65
CA LYS A 124 10.58 -9.72 9.72
C LYS A 124 9.08 -9.66 9.42
N VAL A 125 8.68 -8.93 8.39
CA VAL A 125 7.28 -8.76 7.97
C VAL A 125 6.99 -9.83 6.92
N ARG A 126 6.12 -10.78 7.24
CA ARG A 126 5.80 -11.94 6.40
C ARG A 126 4.38 -11.84 5.87
N ALA A 127 4.16 -12.26 4.63
CA ALA A 127 2.81 -12.50 4.14
C ALA A 127 2.12 -13.55 5.03
N PRO A 128 0.82 -13.41 5.33
CA PRO A 128 0.10 -14.41 6.09
C PRO A 128 0.11 -15.73 5.31
N GLU A 129 0.60 -16.80 5.93
CA GLU A 129 0.48 -18.14 5.35
C GLU A 129 -1.00 -18.48 5.16
N ASN A 130 -1.32 -19.39 4.23
CA ASN A 130 -2.68 -19.73 3.78
C ASN A 130 -3.70 -20.05 4.88
N VAL A 131 -3.28 -20.20 6.13
CA VAL A 131 -4.13 -20.45 7.31
C VAL A 131 -4.98 -19.24 7.69
N LEU A 132 -4.59 -18.01 7.35
CA LEU A 132 -5.30 -16.77 7.68
C LEU A 132 -6.20 -16.25 6.54
N SER A 133 -6.28 -16.95 5.44
CA SER A 133 -7.13 -16.58 4.30
C SER A 133 -8.63 -16.55 4.59
N SER A 134 -9.07 -17.00 5.79
CA SER A 134 -10.46 -16.91 6.23
C SER A 134 -10.95 -15.50 6.57
N ASN A 135 -10.05 -14.54 6.79
CA ASN A 135 -10.40 -13.13 7.10
C ASN A 135 -10.52 -12.24 5.86
N HIS A 136 -10.95 -12.80 4.72
CA HIS A 136 -11.24 -12.06 3.48
C HIS A 136 -10.08 -11.18 2.97
N GLY A 137 -8.83 -11.56 3.24
CA GLY A 137 -7.66 -10.81 2.78
C GLY A 137 -7.45 -9.45 3.46
N LEU A 138 -8.04 -9.23 4.65
CA LEU A 138 -7.92 -7.95 5.37
C LEU A 138 -6.60 -7.77 6.13
N ILE A 139 -5.73 -8.78 6.11
CA ILE A 139 -4.39 -8.75 6.71
C ILE A 139 -3.40 -8.95 5.57
N THR A 140 -2.56 -7.95 5.33
CA THR A 140 -1.54 -8.02 4.28
C THR A 140 -0.29 -8.73 4.77
N ALA A 141 0.04 -8.60 6.05
CA ALA A 141 1.25 -9.22 6.61
C ALA A 141 1.13 -9.45 8.12
N VAL A 142 2.05 -10.27 8.65
CA VAL A 142 2.22 -10.52 10.09
C VAL A 142 3.67 -10.29 10.44
N THR A 143 3.92 -9.68 11.59
CA THR A 143 5.28 -9.55 12.16
C THR A 143 5.28 -9.94 13.64
N GLN A 144 6.44 -10.32 14.14
CA GLN A 144 6.65 -10.58 15.56
C GLN A 144 7.53 -9.50 16.16
N LEU A 145 7.08 -8.91 17.25
CA LEU A 145 7.86 -7.95 18.01
C LEU A 145 8.92 -8.67 18.86
N ASP A 146 9.89 -7.91 19.37
CA ASP A 146 10.99 -8.45 20.18
C ASP A 146 10.50 -9.06 21.51
N ASP A 147 9.34 -8.69 22.00
CA ASP A 147 8.65 -9.29 23.16
C ASP A 147 7.89 -10.59 22.83
N GLY A 148 7.98 -11.05 21.58
CA GLY A 148 7.29 -12.25 21.08
C GLY A 148 5.86 -12.05 20.63
N LYS A 149 5.30 -10.84 20.79
CA LYS A 149 3.91 -10.52 20.44
C LYS A 149 3.74 -10.49 18.91
N LEU A 150 2.72 -11.17 18.41
CA LEU A 150 2.36 -11.14 16.99
C LEU A 150 1.51 -9.91 16.70
N VAL A 151 1.79 -9.25 15.58
CA VAL A 151 1.08 -8.09 15.06
C VAL A 151 0.55 -8.41 13.67
N SER A 152 -0.77 -8.24 13.49
CA SER A 152 -1.44 -8.37 12.19
C SER A 152 -1.51 -7.01 11.51
N ILE A 153 -0.88 -6.86 10.36
CA ILE A 153 -0.86 -5.60 9.58
C ILE A 153 -2.08 -5.58 8.67
N LEU A 154 -2.90 -4.53 8.79
CA LEU A 154 -4.15 -4.43 8.05
C LEU A 154 -3.95 -4.01 6.59
N ASP A 155 -4.65 -4.68 5.68
CA ASP A 155 -4.84 -4.25 4.30
C ASP A 155 -5.97 -3.20 4.24
N VAL A 156 -5.57 -1.93 4.27
CA VAL A 156 -6.51 -0.80 4.19
C VAL A 156 -7.21 -0.75 2.83
N GLU A 157 -6.53 -1.18 1.77
CA GLU A 157 -7.07 -1.20 0.40
C GLU A 157 -8.24 -2.16 0.31
N GLN A 158 -8.06 -3.36 0.85
CA GLN A 158 -9.11 -4.36 0.89
C GLN A 158 -10.28 -3.93 1.78
N ILE A 159 -10.01 -3.27 2.92
CA ILE A 159 -11.06 -2.72 3.78
C ILE A 159 -11.89 -1.68 3.02
N LEU A 160 -11.23 -0.77 2.28
CA LEU A 160 -11.92 0.24 1.49
C LEU A 160 -12.71 -0.35 0.33
N ALA A 161 -12.16 -1.34 -0.37
CA ALA A 161 -12.86 -2.05 -1.42
C ALA A 161 -14.13 -2.75 -0.89
N ASN A 162 -14.04 -3.36 0.30
CA ASN A 162 -15.18 -3.99 0.96
C ASN A 162 -16.23 -2.97 1.44
N ALA A 163 -15.79 -1.76 1.86
CA ALA A 163 -16.67 -0.71 2.36
C ALA A 163 -17.41 0.02 1.25
N PHE A 164 -16.73 0.38 0.17
CA PHE A 164 -17.23 1.31 -0.84
C PHE A 164 -17.33 0.71 -2.24
N GLY A 165 -16.96 -0.54 -2.40
CA GLY A 165 -16.79 -1.18 -3.71
C GLY A 165 -15.50 -0.73 -4.41
N GLU A 166 -15.19 -1.40 -5.50
CA GLU A 166 -14.07 -1.03 -6.35
C GLU A 166 -14.48 0.08 -7.31
N ALA A 167 -13.60 1.07 -7.50
CA ALA A 167 -13.86 2.12 -8.48
C ALA A 167 -13.90 1.52 -9.89
N VAL A 168 -14.90 1.88 -10.66
CA VAL A 168 -15.01 1.46 -12.07
C VAL A 168 -13.92 2.15 -12.87
N ILE A 169 -13.15 1.35 -13.62
CA ILE A 169 -12.15 1.88 -14.53
C ILE A 169 -12.87 2.35 -15.79
N VAL A 170 -12.79 3.66 -16.08
CA VAL A 170 -13.40 4.28 -17.24
C VAL A 170 -12.45 4.24 -18.44
N ASP A 171 -12.96 4.41 -19.64
CA ASP A 171 -12.27 4.26 -20.92
C ASP A 171 -10.76 4.60 -20.92
N ILE A 172 -9.94 3.58 -21.13
CA ILE A 172 -8.49 3.69 -21.31
C ILE A 172 -8.21 3.31 -22.76
N GLU A 173 -7.61 4.21 -23.53
CA GLU A 173 -7.16 3.88 -24.88
C GLU A 173 -5.96 2.94 -24.85
N PRO A 174 -5.89 1.94 -25.74
CA PRO A 174 -4.73 1.07 -25.87
C PRO A 174 -3.45 1.84 -26.24
N VAL A 175 -2.30 1.29 -25.86
CA VAL A 175 -0.97 1.78 -26.26
C VAL A 175 -0.76 1.53 -27.75
N LYS A 176 -0.24 2.52 -28.46
CA LYS A 176 0.13 2.42 -29.86
C LYS A 176 1.61 2.06 -29.99
N ALA A 177 1.96 0.82 -29.65
CA ALA A 177 3.33 0.34 -29.75
C ALA A 177 3.52 -0.46 -31.05
N GLU A 178 4.68 -0.31 -31.70
CA GLU A 178 5.05 -1.08 -32.88
C GLU A 178 5.39 -2.54 -32.58
N ARG A 179 5.64 -2.85 -31.29
CA ARG A 179 6.00 -4.18 -30.81
C ARG A 179 5.21 -4.54 -29.58
N GLU A 180 5.15 -5.83 -29.27
CA GLU A 180 4.51 -6.31 -28.05
C GLU A 180 5.26 -5.81 -26.82
N VAL A 181 4.54 -5.17 -25.90
CA VAL A 181 5.09 -4.59 -24.67
C VAL A 181 4.74 -5.47 -23.48
N ASN A 182 5.74 -5.78 -22.67
CA ASN A 182 5.61 -6.56 -21.46
C ASN A 182 5.86 -5.68 -20.23
N VAL A 183 4.92 -5.66 -19.28
CA VAL A 183 5.06 -4.95 -18.02
C VAL A 183 5.27 -5.96 -16.90
N PHE A 184 6.27 -5.73 -16.06
CA PHE A 184 6.42 -6.45 -14.80
C PHE A 184 5.94 -5.53 -13.66
N PHE A 185 4.99 -5.98 -12.82
CA PHE A 185 4.56 -5.18 -11.69
C PHE A 185 4.62 -5.95 -10.38
N VAL A 186 4.76 -5.22 -9.27
CA VAL A 186 4.81 -5.80 -7.94
C VAL A 186 3.99 -4.96 -6.96
N ASP A 187 3.15 -5.63 -6.20
CA ASP A 187 2.27 -5.03 -5.20
C ASP A 187 1.80 -6.13 -4.23
N ASP A 188 1.73 -5.87 -2.93
CA ASP A 188 1.33 -6.85 -1.92
C ASP A 188 -0.20 -6.97 -1.78
N SER A 189 -0.95 -5.93 -2.15
CA SER A 189 -2.41 -5.92 -2.10
C SER A 189 -3.03 -6.66 -3.28
N LEU A 190 -3.89 -7.64 -3.00
CA LEU A 190 -4.64 -8.35 -4.03
C LEU A 190 -5.56 -7.41 -4.84
N VAL A 191 -6.17 -6.42 -4.17
CA VAL A 191 -7.04 -5.42 -4.82
C VAL A 191 -6.23 -4.57 -5.78
N ALA A 192 -5.06 -4.09 -5.33
CA ALA A 192 -4.19 -3.28 -6.17
C ALA A 192 -3.69 -4.07 -7.37
N ARG A 193 -3.24 -5.34 -7.18
CA ARG A 193 -2.81 -6.18 -8.31
C ARG A 193 -3.90 -6.40 -9.33
N ARG A 194 -5.15 -6.64 -8.89
CA ARG A 194 -6.29 -6.78 -9.79
C ARG A 194 -6.52 -5.52 -10.61
N LYS A 195 -6.55 -4.35 -9.95
CA LYS A 195 -6.75 -3.05 -10.63
C LYS A 195 -5.63 -2.70 -11.59
N ILE A 196 -4.37 -2.94 -11.20
CA ILE A 196 -3.23 -2.76 -12.09
C ILE A 196 -3.37 -3.66 -13.33
N GLY A 197 -3.70 -4.95 -13.12
CA GLY A 197 -3.94 -5.89 -14.21
C GLY A 197 -5.03 -5.40 -15.17
N GLU A 198 -6.18 -4.94 -14.66
CA GLU A 198 -7.26 -4.38 -15.48
C GLU A 198 -6.84 -3.14 -16.28
N VAL A 199 -6.02 -2.26 -15.72
CA VAL A 199 -5.47 -1.10 -16.45
C VAL A 199 -4.54 -1.55 -17.55
N LEU A 200 -3.63 -2.50 -17.27
CA LEU A 200 -2.68 -3.03 -18.23
C LEU A 200 -3.36 -3.81 -19.37
N ASP A 201 -4.41 -4.60 -19.05
CA ASP A 201 -5.23 -5.28 -20.05
C ASP A 201 -5.91 -4.28 -21.00
N ARG A 202 -6.44 -3.17 -20.47
CA ARG A 202 -7.06 -2.11 -21.28
C ARG A 202 -6.04 -1.34 -22.14
N LEU A 203 -4.82 -1.17 -21.61
CA LEU A 203 -3.70 -0.63 -22.38
C LEU A 203 -3.24 -1.60 -23.48
N GLY A 204 -3.70 -2.85 -23.49
CA GLY A 204 -3.35 -3.87 -24.46
C GLY A 204 -1.92 -4.40 -24.29
N VAL A 205 -1.35 -4.33 -23.09
CA VAL A 205 -0.01 -4.81 -22.78
C VAL A 205 -0.02 -6.12 -22.01
N ARG A 206 0.93 -7.00 -22.28
CA ARG A 206 1.12 -8.22 -21.48
C ARG A 206 1.74 -7.86 -20.14
N HIS A 207 1.40 -8.62 -19.10
CA HIS A 207 1.96 -8.36 -17.79
C HIS A 207 2.25 -9.63 -17.00
N LYS A 208 3.24 -9.52 -16.11
CA LYS A 208 3.58 -10.49 -15.06
C LYS A 208 3.67 -9.74 -13.74
N HIS A 209 3.41 -10.42 -12.62
CA HIS A 209 3.47 -9.77 -11.32
C HIS A 209 4.18 -10.61 -10.26
N ALA A 210 4.56 -9.95 -9.18
CA ALA A 210 5.00 -10.54 -7.92
C ALA A 210 4.21 -9.92 -6.76
N THR A 211 4.26 -10.55 -5.59
CA THR A 211 3.50 -10.17 -4.40
C THR A 211 4.33 -9.41 -3.36
N ASN A 212 5.64 -9.37 -3.50
CA ASN A 212 6.56 -8.61 -2.67
C ASN A 212 7.87 -8.33 -3.42
N GLY A 213 8.71 -7.45 -2.86
CA GLY A 213 9.94 -7.03 -3.52
C GLY A 213 10.99 -8.14 -3.63
N ALA A 214 11.07 -9.07 -2.67
CA ALA A 214 12.04 -10.16 -2.70
C ALA A 214 11.70 -11.18 -3.80
N GLU A 215 10.41 -11.55 -3.90
CA GLU A 215 9.90 -12.36 -5.00
C GLU A 215 10.14 -11.67 -6.35
N ALA A 216 9.82 -10.36 -6.44
CA ALA A 216 10.02 -9.57 -7.64
C ALA A 216 11.47 -9.59 -8.08
N TRP A 217 12.42 -9.34 -7.16
CA TRP A 217 13.84 -9.35 -7.47
C TRP A 217 14.31 -10.70 -8.01
N THR A 218 13.90 -11.79 -7.35
CA THR A 218 14.22 -13.17 -7.79
C THR A 218 13.69 -13.44 -9.21
N ARG A 219 12.44 -13.07 -9.49
CA ARG A 219 11.83 -13.26 -10.82
C ARG A 219 12.51 -12.40 -11.90
N LEU A 220 12.81 -11.13 -11.60
CA LEU A 220 13.50 -10.22 -12.51
C LEU A 220 14.89 -10.76 -12.86
N GLN A 221 15.66 -11.23 -11.88
CA GLN A 221 16.95 -11.87 -12.13
C GLN A 221 16.82 -13.11 -13.02
N GLY A 222 15.79 -13.94 -12.80
CA GLY A 222 15.51 -15.11 -13.63
C GLY A 222 15.20 -14.75 -15.08
N ILE A 223 14.37 -13.71 -15.30
CA ILE A 223 14.04 -13.20 -16.64
C ILE A 223 15.30 -12.68 -17.33
N ALA A 224 16.13 -11.89 -16.62
CA ALA A 224 17.37 -11.36 -17.18
C ALA A 224 18.38 -12.48 -17.53
N ALA A 225 18.48 -13.50 -16.71
CA ALA A 225 19.32 -14.66 -16.98
C ALA A 225 18.83 -15.45 -18.22
N HIS A 226 17.52 -15.63 -18.34
CA HIS A 226 16.91 -16.31 -19.47
C HIS A 226 17.12 -15.52 -20.79
N ALA A 227 16.92 -14.21 -20.77
CA ALA A 227 17.17 -13.36 -21.92
C ALA A 227 18.61 -13.46 -22.39
N ALA A 228 19.58 -13.39 -21.46
CA ALA A 228 20.99 -13.56 -21.77
C ALA A 228 21.32 -14.94 -22.36
N GLN A 229 20.75 -16.04 -21.84
CA GLN A 229 20.95 -17.38 -22.37
C GLN A 229 20.37 -17.59 -23.76
N THR A 230 19.26 -16.91 -24.06
CA THR A 230 18.57 -17.03 -25.35
C THR A 230 19.00 -15.97 -26.37
N GLY A 231 19.91 -15.06 -25.99
CA GLY A 231 20.40 -13.97 -26.85
C GLY A 231 19.33 -12.92 -27.20
N ARG A 232 18.27 -12.81 -26.36
CA ARG A 232 17.21 -11.82 -26.51
C ARG A 232 17.55 -10.52 -25.78
N ASP A 233 17.04 -9.40 -26.28
CA ASP A 233 17.08 -8.16 -25.51
C ASP A 233 16.14 -8.26 -24.30
N LEU A 234 16.63 -7.92 -23.10
CA LEU A 234 15.81 -7.93 -21.90
C LEU A 234 14.61 -6.96 -22.01
N ARG A 235 14.73 -5.90 -22.81
CA ARG A 235 13.65 -4.94 -23.07
C ARG A 235 12.46 -5.55 -23.81
N ASP A 236 12.68 -6.63 -24.59
CA ASP A 236 11.59 -7.36 -25.23
C ASP A 236 10.84 -8.24 -24.21
N GLU A 237 11.52 -8.66 -23.13
CA GLU A 237 10.91 -9.44 -22.03
C GLU A 237 10.31 -8.55 -20.94
N ILE A 238 10.86 -7.35 -20.72
CA ILE A 238 10.41 -6.36 -19.72
C ILE A 238 10.56 -4.95 -20.29
N GLY A 239 9.47 -4.36 -20.76
CA GLY A 239 9.45 -2.98 -21.26
C GLY A 239 9.32 -1.93 -20.16
N LEU A 240 8.75 -2.29 -18.98
CA LEU A 240 8.54 -1.40 -17.85
C LEU A 240 8.40 -2.22 -16.56
N ILE A 241 8.87 -1.65 -15.44
CA ILE A 241 8.67 -2.21 -14.10
C ILE A 241 7.84 -1.22 -13.29
N LEU A 242 6.67 -1.67 -12.77
CA LEU A 242 5.79 -0.91 -11.90
C LEU A 242 5.92 -1.47 -10.47
N VAL A 243 6.25 -0.62 -9.51
CA VAL A 243 6.64 -1.03 -8.16
C VAL A 243 5.80 -0.32 -7.10
N ASP A 244 5.15 -1.07 -6.22
CA ASP A 244 4.61 -0.50 -4.98
C ASP A 244 5.75 -0.08 -4.05
N ALA A 245 5.57 1.06 -3.37
CA ALA A 245 6.56 1.57 -2.43
C ALA A 245 6.65 0.74 -1.15
N GLU A 246 5.52 0.21 -0.68
CA GLU A 246 5.39 -0.40 0.64
C GLU A 246 4.97 -1.87 0.52
N MET A 247 5.93 -2.77 0.63
CA MET A 247 5.70 -4.21 0.53
C MET A 247 6.46 -4.98 1.61
N PRO A 248 5.92 -6.14 2.07
CA PRO A 248 6.65 -7.04 2.97
C PRO A 248 7.94 -7.57 2.33
N GLU A 249 8.87 -8.04 3.18
CA GLU A 249 10.16 -8.65 2.86
C GLU A 249 11.18 -7.71 2.21
N MET A 250 10.78 -6.93 1.22
CA MET A 250 11.62 -5.91 0.56
C MET A 250 10.73 -4.78 0.07
N ASP A 251 10.99 -3.55 0.49
CA ASP A 251 10.27 -2.37 0.04
C ASP A 251 10.60 -2.00 -1.42
N GLY A 252 9.72 -1.19 -2.03
CA GLY A 252 9.88 -0.80 -3.43
C GLY A 252 11.07 0.12 -3.69
N TYR A 253 11.54 0.87 -2.70
CA TYR A 253 12.72 1.72 -2.83
C TYR A 253 14.00 0.87 -2.90
N VAL A 254 14.07 -0.18 -2.07
CA VAL A 254 15.19 -1.15 -2.09
C VAL A 254 15.17 -1.91 -3.42
N LEU A 255 14.00 -2.43 -3.85
CA LEU A 255 13.87 -3.10 -5.13
C LEU A 255 14.31 -2.20 -6.29
N THR A 256 13.85 -0.94 -6.30
CA THR A 256 14.24 0.02 -7.34
C THR A 256 15.75 0.25 -7.39
N ARG A 257 16.40 0.37 -6.22
CA ARG A 257 17.87 0.49 -6.18
C ARG A 257 18.58 -0.73 -6.76
N HIS A 258 18.08 -1.94 -6.46
CA HIS A 258 18.62 -3.17 -7.04
C HIS A 258 18.49 -3.17 -8.56
N VAL A 259 17.31 -2.82 -9.09
CA VAL A 259 17.06 -2.74 -10.54
C VAL A 259 17.93 -1.67 -11.19
N LYS A 260 17.96 -0.46 -10.64
CA LYS A 260 18.74 0.66 -11.22
C LYS A 260 20.26 0.49 -11.06
N GLY A 261 20.70 -0.28 -10.07
CA GLY A 261 22.10 -0.62 -9.84
C GLY A 261 22.63 -1.76 -10.71
N ASP A 262 21.76 -2.55 -11.34
CA ASP A 262 22.14 -3.68 -12.17
C ASP A 262 22.12 -3.28 -13.67
N ALA A 263 23.28 -3.28 -14.28
CA ALA A 263 23.45 -2.85 -15.68
C ALA A 263 22.57 -3.61 -16.69
N ARG A 264 22.14 -4.84 -16.36
CA ARG A 264 21.24 -5.63 -17.22
C ARG A 264 19.90 -4.94 -17.45
N PHE A 265 19.39 -4.21 -16.44
CA PHE A 265 18.13 -3.46 -16.51
C PHE A 265 18.31 -2.02 -17.03
N GLY A 266 19.49 -1.68 -17.54
CA GLY A 266 19.76 -0.36 -18.07
C GLY A 266 18.75 0.07 -19.15
N GLY A 267 18.11 1.23 -18.96
CA GLY A 267 17.11 1.77 -19.89
C GLY A 267 15.70 1.21 -19.74
N ILE A 268 15.45 0.25 -18.81
CA ILE A 268 14.09 -0.16 -18.45
C ILE A 268 13.52 0.85 -17.48
N PRO A 269 12.38 1.51 -17.81
CA PRO A 269 11.75 2.47 -16.91
C PRO A 269 11.17 1.78 -15.67
N VAL A 270 11.36 2.43 -14.52
CA VAL A 270 10.77 2.01 -13.24
C VAL A 270 9.79 3.08 -12.79
N VAL A 271 8.54 2.71 -12.61
CA VAL A 271 7.47 3.58 -12.14
C VAL A 271 7.09 3.16 -10.73
N MET A 272 7.07 4.10 -9.79
CA MET A 272 6.59 3.82 -8.43
C MET A 272 5.10 4.14 -8.33
N HIS A 273 4.32 3.18 -7.81
CA HIS A 273 2.87 3.27 -7.64
C HIS A 273 2.55 3.11 -6.16
N SER A 274 2.15 4.17 -5.47
CA SER A 274 2.04 4.15 -4.02
C SER A 274 0.80 4.87 -3.50
N SER A 275 0.28 4.38 -2.38
CA SER A 275 -0.76 5.08 -1.62
C SER A 275 -0.24 6.34 -0.92
N LEU A 276 1.09 6.49 -0.83
CA LEU A 276 1.76 7.64 -0.22
C LEU A 276 1.98 8.73 -1.27
N SER A 277 1.32 9.88 -1.11
CA SER A 277 1.36 10.99 -2.10
C SER A 277 2.09 12.24 -1.59
N SER A 278 2.84 12.15 -0.48
CA SER A 278 3.57 13.30 0.06
C SER A 278 4.75 13.71 -0.81
N GLN A 279 5.13 14.99 -0.75
CA GLN A 279 6.33 15.48 -1.44
C GLN A 279 7.61 14.75 -1.02
N ALA A 280 7.71 14.34 0.25
CA ALA A 280 8.82 13.56 0.76
C ALA A 280 8.94 12.20 0.04
N ASN A 281 7.83 11.51 -0.18
CA ASN A 281 7.82 10.21 -0.88
C ASN A 281 8.21 10.36 -2.35
N HIS A 282 7.76 11.43 -3.01
CA HIS A 282 8.20 11.76 -4.37
C HIS A 282 9.71 12.04 -4.44
N ALA A 283 10.26 12.80 -3.47
CA ALA A 283 11.69 13.08 -3.40
C ALA A 283 12.51 11.80 -3.21
N MET A 284 12.01 10.89 -2.39
CA MET A 284 12.63 9.58 -2.14
C MET A 284 12.62 8.70 -3.39
N GLY A 285 11.48 8.61 -4.09
CA GLY A 285 11.39 7.91 -5.37
C GLY A 285 12.42 8.43 -6.35
N LYS A 286 12.52 9.77 -6.48
CA LYS A 286 13.53 10.42 -7.33
C LYS A 286 14.96 10.07 -6.91
N ALA A 287 15.25 10.02 -5.61
CA ALA A 287 16.59 9.69 -5.08
C ALA A 287 17.03 8.26 -5.40
N VAL A 288 16.11 7.30 -5.49
CA VAL A 288 16.41 5.91 -5.89
C VAL A 288 16.36 5.70 -7.41
N GLY A 289 16.01 6.73 -8.18
CA GLY A 289 16.09 6.70 -9.65
C GLY A 289 14.80 6.22 -10.34
N VAL A 290 13.60 6.40 -9.73
CA VAL A 290 12.35 6.12 -10.46
C VAL A 290 12.16 7.11 -11.61
N ASP A 291 11.63 6.63 -12.72
CA ASP A 291 11.33 7.44 -13.90
C ASP A 291 10.01 8.21 -13.77
N ALA A 292 9.06 7.66 -12.99
CA ALA A 292 7.82 8.33 -12.65
C ALA A 292 7.28 7.83 -11.29
N TYR A 293 6.42 8.63 -10.67
CA TYR A 293 5.74 8.31 -9.41
C TYR A 293 4.24 8.58 -9.57
N VAL A 294 3.41 7.57 -9.29
CA VAL A 294 1.95 7.62 -9.44
C VAL A 294 1.28 7.30 -8.13
N ALA A 295 0.30 8.10 -7.75
CA ALA A 295 -0.56 7.78 -6.61
C ALA A 295 -1.51 6.62 -6.97
N LYS A 296 -1.68 5.65 -6.06
CA LYS A 296 -2.58 4.50 -6.23
C LYS A 296 -4.03 4.94 -6.45
N PHE A 297 -4.77 4.09 -7.17
CA PHE A 297 -6.22 4.08 -7.42
C PHE A 297 -6.80 5.15 -8.35
N ASP A 298 -5.98 5.83 -9.12
CA ASP A 298 -6.46 6.59 -10.27
C ASP A 298 -6.01 5.87 -11.55
N ALA A 299 -6.92 5.07 -12.11
CA ALA A 299 -6.64 4.26 -13.29
C ALA A 299 -6.27 5.10 -14.52
N GLY A 300 -6.89 6.28 -14.66
CA GLY A 300 -6.59 7.22 -15.74
C GLY A 300 -5.18 7.79 -15.61
N VAL A 301 -4.84 8.30 -14.41
CA VAL A 301 -3.49 8.83 -14.13
C VAL A 301 -2.42 7.75 -14.29
N LEU A 302 -2.70 6.51 -13.86
CA LEU A 302 -1.78 5.39 -14.07
C LEU A 302 -1.58 5.14 -15.56
N ALA A 303 -2.65 4.99 -16.34
CA ALA A 303 -2.58 4.77 -17.78
C ALA A 303 -1.83 5.89 -18.52
N ASP A 304 -2.17 7.14 -18.21
CA ASP A 304 -1.54 8.33 -18.82
C ASP A 304 -0.05 8.44 -18.49
N THR A 305 0.36 7.98 -17.30
CA THR A 305 1.78 7.96 -16.91
C THR A 305 2.54 6.83 -17.59
N LEU A 306 1.93 5.65 -17.72
CA LEU A 306 2.58 4.48 -18.32
C LEU A 306 2.70 4.62 -19.85
N ARG A 307 1.66 5.14 -20.52
CA ARG A 307 1.58 5.25 -22.00
C ARG A 307 2.85 5.81 -22.63
N PRO A 308 3.34 7.03 -22.30
CA PRO A 308 4.53 7.60 -22.95
C PRO A 308 5.82 6.84 -22.67
N LEU A 309 5.85 5.99 -21.63
CA LEU A 309 6.99 5.13 -21.30
C LEU A 309 6.96 3.81 -22.10
N LEU A 310 5.76 3.36 -22.49
CA LEU A 310 5.52 2.12 -23.23
C LEU A 310 5.56 2.31 -24.76
N GLU A 311 5.35 3.54 -25.24
CA GLU A 311 5.37 3.92 -26.66
C GLU A 311 6.77 4.34 -27.16
N ARG A 312 7.82 4.19 -26.32
CA ARG A 312 9.22 4.54 -26.65
C ARG A 312 9.93 3.51 -27.50
#